data_51e1f4a4dfd5b33e2b4870c3a5ae7e82
#
_entry.id   51e1f4a4dfd5b33e2b4870c3a5ae7e82
#
_cell.length_a   1.000
_cell.length_b   1.000
_cell.length_c   1.000
_cell.angle_alpha   90.00
_cell.angle_beta   90.00
_cell.angle_gamma   90.00
#
_symmetry.space_group_name_H-M   'P 1'
#
loop_
_entity.id
_entity.type
_entity.pdbx_description
1 polymer ?
#
loop_
_entity_poly.entity_id
_entity_poly.type
_entity_poly.pdbx_seq_one_letter_code
_entity_poly.pdbx_strand_id
1 'polypeptide(L)'
;IYTLPVTPYKTLIDSDNPGAGWLRADNNARKEEIDWCFWNRYQTYLREKEKYQPGVIHQLDRLTNEILDNLYDPTMEGYEISKKGLVVGQVQSGKTSNFTGLVCKAVDSGFNVIIVFAGILDDLRTQTQSRLEKCFLGFTTKDIEKINESKIGVGLIDPSPVAHAFTTVVSDFKEATVNALGTNFQTNEPILFVVKKNGRILENMRKWLSKRDCNGKSVLFIDDEADNASVNTSKDKDKASTINKKIRAILNLFKRNAYVGYTATPYANIFIDRENEKDLFPRHFIVNLPTPAAYLSPEKVFGLDTEDEQPLPIVNIVKDYKTFVPDKHKKDETETLEYENIPESLKYAIRCFILACAVRNARGQGNKHNSMLIHLSRFQIWQNRIKELIERCFRFYKNEILADDAEIFSQLKQDYEESFFCKDGSRVFEYKSFIQTTEEVINSEYKVIKNGIAPVSLSEVKTHLYRVVDKIEVKALNGATTDVLAYDDHQEDGYYVIAIGGDKLSRGLTLEGLTISYFLRASKMYDTLMQMGRWFGYRPGYVDV
;
A
#
# COMPACT_ATOMS: atom_id res chain seq x y z
N ILE A 1 10.93 14.95 -24.58
CA ILE A 1 9.51 15.28 -24.36
C ILE A 1 8.78 13.95 -24.50
N TYR A 2 8.54 13.27 -23.38
CA TYR A 2 7.81 12.02 -23.38
C TYR A 2 6.30 12.36 -23.41
N THR A 3 5.68 12.19 -24.54
CA THR A 3 4.24 12.00 -24.61
C THR A 3 3.93 10.54 -24.31
N LEU A 4 3.93 10.17 -23.03
CA LEU A 4 3.14 9.01 -22.64
C LEU A 4 1.70 9.32 -23.03
N PRO A 5 0.94 8.35 -23.58
CA PRO A 5 -0.48 8.52 -23.74
C PRO A 5 -1.07 8.68 -22.33
N VAL A 6 -1.17 9.92 -21.89
CA VAL A 6 -1.91 10.26 -20.69
C VAL A 6 -3.35 10.07 -21.07
N THR A 7 -3.89 8.90 -20.76
CA THR A 7 -5.34 8.77 -20.70
C THR A 7 -5.79 9.87 -19.75
N PRO A 8 -6.59 10.84 -20.18
CA PRO A 8 -6.96 11.95 -19.32
C PRO A 8 -7.80 11.39 -18.20
N TYR A 9 -7.19 11.25 -17.02
CA TYR A 9 -7.92 10.91 -15.80
C TYR A 9 -8.85 12.08 -15.51
N LYS A 10 -10.14 11.89 -15.78
CA LYS A 10 -11.14 12.92 -15.51
C LYS A 10 -11.38 12.94 -14.00
N THR A 11 -11.02 14.05 -13.38
CA THR A 11 -11.56 14.41 -12.07
C THR A 11 -13.03 14.82 -12.28
N LEU A 12 -13.92 14.17 -11.54
CA LEU A 12 -15.33 14.53 -11.50
C LEU A 12 -15.51 15.52 -10.34
N ILE A 13 -15.96 16.73 -10.67
CA ILE A 13 -16.25 17.78 -9.70
C ILE A 13 -17.72 18.14 -9.88
N ASP A 14 -18.46 18.24 -8.78
CA ASP A 14 -19.82 18.78 -8.83
C ASP A 14 -19.77 20.27 -9.18
N SER A 15 -20.59 20.70 -10.13
CA SER A 15 -20.70 22.10 -10.53
C SER A 15 -21.09 23.03 -9.39
N ASP A 16 -21.83 22.49 -8.39
CA ASP A 16 -22.29 23.20 -7.22
C ASP A 16 -21.44 22.92 -5.97
N ASN A 17 -20.11 22.76 -6.11
CA ASN A 17 -19.22 22.57 -4.99
C ASN A 17 -18.87 23.92 -4.31
N PRO A 18 -19.69 24.43 -3.34
CA PRO A 18 -19.48 25.72 -2.74
C PRO A 18 -18.16 25.77 -1.96
N GLY A 19 -17.37 26.83 -2.16
CA GLY A 19 -16.07 27.02 -1.51
C GLY A 19 -14.92 26.22 -2.12
N ALA A 20 -15.12 25.51 -3.26
CA ALA A 20 -14.04 25.00 -4.08
C ALA A 20 -13.39 26.12 -4.92
N GLY A 21 -12.15 25.90 -5.36
CA GLY A 21 -11.43 26.87 -6.17
C GLY A 21 -10.72 27.96 -5.36
N TRP A 22 -10.67 27.83 -4.03
CA TRP A 22 -10.05 28.81 -3.15
C TRP A 22 -8.51 28.87 -3.24
N LEU A 23 -7.90 27.79 -3.76
CA LEU A 23 -6.45 27.66 -3.92
C LEU A 23 -5.99 27.97 -5.36
N ARG A 24 -6.91 28.22 -6.30
CA ARG A 24 -6.57 28.46 -7.71
C ARG A 24 -5.98 29.84 -7.95
N ALA A 25 -5.28 29.94 -9.09
CA ALA A 25 -4.54 31.14 -9.48
C ALA A 25 -5.38 32.42 -9.64
N ASP A 26 -6.67 32.28 -9.93
CA ASP A 26 -7.59 33.39 -10.10
C ASP A 26 -7.96 34.07 -8.75
N ASN A 27 -7.73 33.34 -7.64
CA ASN A 27 -7.89 33.81 -6.26
C ASN A 27 -6.54 33.84 -5.50
N ASN A 28 -5.49 34.23 -6.15
CA ASN A 28 -4.08 33.98 -5.84
C ASN A 28 -3.59 34.40 -4.46
N ALA A 29 -4.21 35.37 -3.81
CA ALA A 29 -3.72 35.89 -2.52
C ALA A 29 -3.55 34.77 -1.49
N ARG A 30 -4.52 33.85 -1.39
CA ARG A 30 -4.53 32.84 -0.34
C ARG A 30 -3.43 31.80 -0.47
N LYS A 31 -3.12 31.33 -1.67
CA LYS A 31 -2.05 30.33 -1.91
C LYS A 31 -0.66 30.90 -1.60
N GLU A 32 -0.46 32.18 -1.87
CA GLU A 32 0.81 32.89 -1.63
C GLU A 32 1.01 33.24 -0.15
N GLU A 33 -0.09 33.40 0.60
CA GLU A 33 -0.05 33.67 2.05
C GLU A 33 0.26 32.43 2.92
N ILE A 34 0.07 31.21 2.36
CA ILE A 34 0.29 29.96 3.09
C ILE A 34 1.78 29.68 3.22
N ASP A 35 2.24 29.54 4.48
CA ASP A 35 3.57 28.97 4.73
C ASP A 35 3.53 27.44 4.64
N TRP A 36 4.04 26.92 3.55
CA TRP A 36 4.05 25.49 3.22
C TRP A 36 5.13 24.71 4.00
N CYS A 37 5.30 24.90 5.30
CA CYS A 37 6.39 24.34 6.09
C CYS A 37 6.31 22.81 6.24
N PHE A 38 5.13 22.23 6.51
CA PHE A 38 4.96 20.77 6.57
C PHE A 38 5.12 20.12 5.20
N TRP A 39 4.56 20.73 4.15
CA TRP A 39 4.72 20.23 2.78
C TRP A 39 6.17 20.28 2.33
N ASN A 40 6.86 21.39 2.52
CA ASN A 40 8.25 21.58 2.07
C ASN A 40 9.22 20.59 2.72
N ARG A 41 9.06 20.33 4.03
CA ARG A 41 9.89 19.31 4.69
C ARG A 41 9.56 17.89 4.22
N TYR A 42 8.28 17.57 3.95
CA TYR A 42 7.88 16.29 3.40
C TYR A 42 8.40 16.09 1.98
N GLN A 43 8.30 17.10 1.13
CA GLN A 43 8.86 17.10 -0.21
C GLN A 43 10.39 16.86 -0.20
N THR A 44 11.09 17.51 0.70
CA THR A 44 12.53 17.32 0.90
C THR A 44 12.85 15.89 1.34
N TYR A 45 12.07 15.35 2.28
CA TYR A 45 12.18 13.96 2.72
C TYR A 45 11.98 12.96 1.56
N LEU A 46 10.96 13.14 0.75
CA LEU A 46 10.72 12.29 -0.43
C LEU A 46 11.89 12.32 -1.40
N ARG A 47 12.47 13.50 -1.66
CA ARG A 47 13.59 13.67 -2.57
C ARG A 47 14.88 13.07 -2.00
N GLU A 48 15.24 13.36 -0.75
CA GLU A 48 16.54 13.05 -0.19
C GLU A 48 16.63 11.67 0.44
N LYS A 49 15.56 11.20 1.06
CA LYS A 49 15.54 9.90 1.77
C LYS A 49 14.85 8.81 0.97
N GLU A 50 13.64 9.07 0.47
CA GLU A 50 12.88 8.09 -0.32
C GLU A 50 13.31 8.04 -1.80
N LYS A 51 14.17 9.00 -2.24
CA LYS A 51 14.71 9.07 -3.61
C LYS A 51 13.64 9.20 -4.70
N TYR A 52 12.52 9.84 -4.38
CA TYR A 52 11.47 10.12 -5.37
C TYR A 52 12.00 11.07 -6.45
N GLN A 53 11.62 10.79 -7.69
CA GLN A 53 11.98 11.61 -8.83
C GLN A 53 11.27 12.97 -8.80
N PRO A 54 11.91 14.04 -9.30
CA PRO A 54 11.30 15.37 -9.33
C PRO A 54 9.92 15.37 -10.01
N GLY A 55 9.73 14.62 -11.11
CA GLY A 55 8.46 14.50 -11.80
C GLY A 55 7.35 13.88 -10.96
N VAL A 56 7.69 12.85 -10.16
CA VAL A 56 6.73 12.20 -9.24
C VAL A 56 6.34 13.16 -8.12
N ILE A 57 7.30 13.90 -7.58
CA ILE A 57 7.03 14.90 -6.53
C ILE A 57 6.16 16.04 -7.08
N HIS A 58 6.45 16.53 -8.30
CA HIS A 58 5.64 17.56 -8.95
C HIS A 58 4.19 17.08 -9.20
N GLN A 59 4.02 15.83 -9.63
CA GLN A 59 2.70 15.24 -9.82
C GLN A 59 1.95 15.10 -8.49
N LEU A 60 2.63 14.67 -7.43
CA LEU A 60 2.09 14.60 -6.08
C LEU A 60 1.65 15.98 -5.59
N ASP A 61 2.47 17.01 -5.82
CA ASP A 61 2.15 18.41 -5.50
C ASP A 61 0.88 18.87 -6.22
N ARG A 62 0.79 18.64 -7.53
CA ARG A 62 -0.38 19.01 -8.34
C ARG A 62 -1.66 18.33 -7.86
N LEU A 63 -1.60 16.99 -7.65
CA LEU A 63 -2.78 16.21 -7.26
C LEU A 63 -3.26 16.56 -5.85
N THR A 64 -2.36 16.78 -4.91
CA THR A 64 -2.72 17.19 -3.55
C THR A 64 -3.27 18.63 -3.51
N ASN A 65 -2.78 19.53 -4.37
CA ASN A 65 -3.38 20.86 -4.55
C ASN A 65 -4.80 20.75 -5.13
N GLU A 66 -5.01 19.88 -6.12
CA GLU A 66 -6.32 19.65 -6.72
C GLU A 66 -7.33 19.12 -5.70
N ILE A 67 -6.93 18.16 -4.84
CA ILE A 67 -7.80 17.63 -3.79
C ILE A 67 -8.10 18.73 -2.76
N LEU A 68 -7.08 19.44 -2.28
CA LEU A 68 -7.21 20.50 -1.29
C LEU A 68 -8.12 21.64 -1.78
N ASP A 69 -7.98 22.02 -3.05
CA ASP A 69 -8.79 23.06 -3.71
C ASP A 69 -10.29 22.70 -3.80
N ASN A 70 -10.62 21.41 -3.80
CA ASN A 70 -11.99 20.91 -3.77
C ASN A 70 -12.59 20.80 -2.36
N LEU A 71 -11.80 21.07 -1.31
CA LEU A 71 -12.28 21.17 0.06
C LEU A 71 -12.85 22.57 0.33
N TYR A 72 -12.46 23.22 1.39
CA TYR A 72 -12.83 24.59 1.74
C TYR A 72 -11.63 25.30 2.38
N ASP A 73 -11.63 26.63 2.33
CA ASP A 73 -10.62 27.41 3.05
C ASP A 73 -10.87 27.32 4.57
N PRO A 74 -9.98 26.66 5.34
CA PRO A 74 -10.19 26.44 6.77
C PRO A 74 -10.08 27.71 7.61
N THR A 75 -9.63 28.82 7.04
CA THR A 75 -9.53 30.12 7.75
C THR A 75 -10.81 30.92 7.71
N MET A 76 -11.74 30.62 6.80
CA MET A 76 -13.03 31.30 6.76
C MET A 76 -13.87 30.95 7.98
N GLU A 77 -14.35 31.95 8.68
CA GLU A 77 -15.17 31.83 9.89
C GLU A 77 -16.66 32.07 9.60
N GLY A 78 -17.52 31.65 10.50
CA GLY A 78 -18.93 32.06 10.56
C GLY A 78 -19.92 31.16 9.83
N TYR A 79 -19.50 30.03 9.21
CA TYR A 79 -20.43 29.10 8.56
C TYR A 79 -20.10 27.62 8.82
N GLU A 80 -21.12 26.79 8.65
CA GLU A 80 -21.00 25.35 8.71
C GLU A 80 -20.73 24.81 7.29
N ILE A 81 -19.72 23.94 7.16
CA ILE A 81 -19.38 23.33 5.89
C ILE A 81 -18.97 21.88 6.07
N SER A 82 -19.51 21.02 5.23
CA SER A 82 -19.17 19.59 5.18
C SER A 82 -18.85 19.20 3.74
N LYS A 83 -17.62 18.78 3.49
CA LYS A 83 -17.16 18.32 2.19
C LYS A 83 -16.95 16.82 2.19
N LYS A 84 -17.34 16.14 1.12
CA LYS A 84 -17.17 14.70 0.95
C LYS A 84 -16.62 14.42 -0.43
N GLY A 85 -15.43 13.85 -0.49
CA GLY A 85 -14.77 13.46 -1.73
C GLY A 85 -14.20 12.05 -1.69
N LEU A 86 -13.81 11.56 -2.86
CA LEU A 86 -13.20 10.26 -3.05
C LEU A 86 -11.93 10.41 -3.91
N VAL A 87 -10.87 9.76 -3.48
CA VAL A 87 -9.64 9.63 -4.27
C VAL A 87 -9.49 8.15 -4.66
N VAL A 88 -9.50 7.90 -5.95
CA VAL A 88 -9.36 6.58 -6.53
C VAL A 88 -7.94 6.39 -7.05
N GLY A 89 -7.29 5.32 -6.64
CA GLY A 89 -5.95 5.01 -7.14
C GLY A 89 -5.73 3.50 -7.12
N GLN A 90 -4.96 2.99 -8.06
CA GLN A 90 -4.67 1.56 -8.18
C GLN A 90 -4.10 0.98 -6.87
N VAL A 91 -4.17 -0.34 -6.71
CA VAL A 91 -3.59 -1.05 -5.55
C VAL A 91 -2.08 -0.78 -5.52
N GLN A 92 -1.53 -0.38 -4.37
CA GLN A 92 -0.10 -0.05 -4.21
C GLN A 92 0.44 1.05 -5.17
N SER A 93 -0.41 2.00 -5.58
CA SER A 93 -0.04 3.09 -6.50
C SER A 93 0.46 4.37 -5.81
N GLY A 94 0.73 4.32 -4.50
CA GLY A 94 1.19 5.51 -3.76
C GLY A 94 0.07 6.34 -3.11
N LYS A 95 -1.14 5.78 -2.92
CA LYS A 95 -2.25 6.46 -2.19
C LYS A 95 -1.81 7.01 -0.84
N THR A 96 -1.01 6.25 -0.09
CA THR A 96 -0.51 6.68 1.23
C THR A 96 0.38 7.92 1.13
N SER A 97 1.26 7.99 0.12
CA SER A 97 2.08 9.20 -0.11
C SER A 97 1.21 10.38 -0.51
N ASN A 98 0.13 10.15 -1.27
CA ASN A 98 -0.82 11.18 -1.66
C ASN A 98 -1.57 11.73 -0.45
N PHE A 99 -2.20 10.89 0.39
CA PHE A 99 -2.91 11.43 1.56
C PHE A 99 -1.96 12.04 2.60
N THR A 100 -0.73 11.55 2.74
CA THR A 100 0.29 12.20 3.60
C THR A 100 0.60 13.61 3.10
N GLY A 101 0.79 13.78 1.78
CA GLY A 101 0.97 15.10 1.18
C GLY A 101 -0.24 16.02 1.38
N LEU A 102 -1.46 15.46 1.24
CA LEU A 102 -2.70 16.19 1.52
C LEU A 102 -2.78 16.62 2.99
N VAL A 103 -2.42 15.75 3.94
CA VAL A 103 -2.36 16.07 5.38
C VAL A 103 -1.40 17.22 5.64
N CYS A 104 -0.17 17.17 5.09
CA CYS A 104 0.81 18.25 5.24
C CYS A 104 0.23 19.59 4.75
N LYS A 105 -0.31 19.61 3.53
CA LYS A 105 -0.87 20.83 2.94
C LYS A 105 -2.13 21.33 3.63
N ALA A 106 -3.01 20.43 4.07
CA ALA A 106 -4.19 20.80 4.84
C ALA A 106 -3.81 21.49 6.14
N VAL A 107 -2.80 20.99 6.84
CA VAL A 107 -2.27 21.59 8.06
C VAL A 107 -1.66 22.97 7.78
N ASP A 108 -0.82 23.08 6.74
CA ASP A 108 -0.24 24.36 6.32
C ASP A 108 -1.33 25.41 5.99
N SER A 109 -2.46 24.96 5.45
CA SER A 109 -3.58 25.85 5.09
C SER A 109 -4.49 26.22 6.27
N GLY A 110 -4.37 25.54 7.44
CA GLY A 110 -5.09 25.88 8.66
C GLY A 110 -6.06 24.82 9.19
N PHE A 111 -6.08 23.58 8.64
CA PHE A 111 -6.78 22.48 9.29
C PHE A 111 -6.07 22.11 10.60
N ASN A 112 -6.80 22.15 11.71
CA ASN A 112 -6.21 21.93 13.05
C ASN A 112 -6.31 20.47 13.51
N VAL A 113 -7.26 19.69 12.97
CA VAL A 113 -7.49 18.32 13.40
C VAL A 113 -7.44 17.40 12.18
N ILE A 114 -6.58 16.41 12.25
CA ILE A 114 -6.47 15.35 11.24
C ILE A 114 -6.89 14.03 11.87
N ILE A 115 -7.88 13.37 11.27
CA ILE A 115 -8.37 12.06 11.72
C ILE A 115 -8.25 11.08 10.57
N VAL A 116 -7.40 10.06 10.74
CA VAL A 116 -7.17 9.03 9.74
C VAL A 116 -7.81 7.72 10.19
N PHE A 117 -8.80 7.23 9.44
CA PHE A 117 -9.39 5.91 9.61
C PHE A 117 -8.56 4.90 8.81
N ALA A 118 -7.72 4.13 9.50
CA ALA A 118 -6.73 3.23 8.89
C ALA A 118 -7.21 1.76 8.89
N GLY A 119 -8.14 1.43 8.00
CA GLY A 119 -8.64 0.06 7.83
C GLY A 119 -9.26 -0.57 9.09
N ILE A 120 -9.41 -1.90 9.07
CA ILE A 120 -10.02 -2.67 10.19
C ILE A 120 -9.00 -3.48 11.01
N LEU A 121 -7.76 -3.63 10.52
CA LEU A 121 -6.70 -4.43 11.15
C LEU A 121 -5.74 -3.54 11.96
N ASP A 122 -5.22 -4.08 13.06
CA ASP A 122 -4.26 -3.36 13.91
C ASP A 122 -2.94 -3.09 13.16
N ASP A 123 -2.46 -4.04 12.37
CA ASP A 123 -1.23 -3.91 11.59
C ASP A 123 -1.31 -2.73 10.62
N LEU A 124 -2.46 -2.56 9.93
CA LEU A 124 -2.72 -1.41 9.05
C LEU A 124 -2.66 -0.08 9.77
N ARG A 125 -3.34 -0.01 10.91
CA ARG A 125 -3.32 1.19 11.74
C ARG A 125 -1.90 1.51 12.19
N THR A 126 -1.15 0.50 12.66
CA THR A 126 0.24 0.66 13.11
C THR A 126 1.15 1.14 11.98
N GLN A 127 1.03 0.55 10.79
CA GLN A 127 1.80 0.99 9.61
C GLN A 127 1.45 2.43 9.21
N THR A 128 0.17 2.79 9.20
CA THR A 128 -0.28 4.15 8.88
C THR A 128 0.21 5.15 9.92
N GLN A 129 0.14 4.80 11.22
CA GLN A 129 0.67 5.61 12.31
C GLN A 129 2.18 5.83 12.14
N SER A 130 2.97 4.76 11.99
CA SER A 130 4.43 4.85 11.80
C SER A 130 4.79 5.70 10.58
N ARG A 131 4.05 5.57 9.48
CA ARG A 131 4.31 6.37 8.29
C ARG A 131 4.01 7.84 8.51
N LEU A 132 2.91 8.20 9.17
CA LEU A 132 2.59 9.58 9.50
C LEU A 132 3.52 10.16 10.57
N GLU A 133 4.03 9.35 11.50
CA GLU A 133 5.10 9.77 12.41
C GLU A 133 6.37 10.15 11.64
N LYS A 134 6.80 9.29 10.70
CA LYS A 134 8.00 9.49 9.89
C LYS A 134 7.87 10.64 8.89
N CYS A 135 6.69 10.81 8.28
CA CYS A 135 6.49 11.71 7.14
C CYS A 135 5.76 13.02 7.46
N PHE A 136 5.07 13.09 8.62
CA PHE A 136 4.31 14.27 9.03
C PHE A 136 4.70 14.77 10.43
N LEU A 137 4.66 13.93 11.47
CA LEU A 137 4.99 14.37 12.84
C LEU A 137 6.48 14.68 13.01
N GLY A 138 7.36 13.82 12.51
CA GLY A 138 8.81 13.96 12.63
C GLY A 138 9.41 13.36 13.90
N PHE A 139 8.61 12.64 14.70
CA PHE A 139 9.04 11.90 15.88
C PHE A 139 8.27 10.57 16.02
N THR A 140 8.80 9.64 16.80
CA THR A 140 8.10 8.37 17.07
C THR A 140 7.43 8.36 18.43
N THR A 141 6.25 7.70 18.49
CA THR A 141 5.47 7.52 19.72
C THR A 141 5.63 6.11 20.30
N LYS A 142 6.65 5.35 19.91
CA LYS A 142 6.94 4.00 20.46
C LYS A 142 7.17 4.06 21.97
N ASP A 143 7.86 5.09 22.43
CA ASP A 143 8.14 5.38 23.84
C ASP A 143 7.65 6.80 24.15
N ILE A 144 6.54 6.90 24.88
CA ILE A 144 5.89 8.19 25.23
C ILE A 144 6.83 9.06 26.08
N GLU A 145 7.64 8.46 26.95
CA GLU A 145 8.54 9.20 27.85
C GLU A 145 9.69 9.88 27.08
N LYS A 146 10.03 9.37 25.89
CA LYS A 146 11.13 9.85 25.05
C LYS A 146 10.69 10.57 23.77
N ILE A 147 9.42 10.94 23.66
CA ILE A 147 8.86 11.55 22.42
C ILE A 147 9.70 12.76 21.97
N ASN A 148 10.10 13.63 22.86
CA ASN A 148 10.83 14.86 22.52
C ASN A 148 12.27 14.60 22.04
N GLU A 149 12.83 13.43 22.33
CA GLU A 149 14.20 13.04 21.94
C GLU A 149 14.22 12.14 20.72
N SER A 150 13.10 11.58 20.32
CA SER A 150 12.98 10.52 19.31
C SER A 150 12.62 11.06 17.92
N LYS A 151 13.42 11.96 17.37
CA LYS A 151 13.21 12.52 16.03
C LYS A 151 13.45 11.46 14.95
N ILE A 152 12.54 11.39 14.00
CA ILE A 152 12.62 10.49 12.83
C ILE A 152 12.15 11.20 11.55
N GLY A 153 12.53 10.65 10.41
CA GLY A 153 12.01 11.07 9.10
C GLY A 153 12.13 12.56 8.84
N VAL A 154 10.99 13.22 8.66
CA VAL A 154 10.93 14.68 8.39
C VAL A 154 11.44 15.52 9.56
N GLY A 155 11.40 15.02 10.78
CA GLY A 155 11.92 15.73 11.96
C GLY A 155 13.44 15.79 12.01
N LEU A 156 14.15 14.95 11.25
CA LEU A 156 15.59 15.02 11.06
C LEU A 156 15.98 16.03 9.95
N ILE A 157 15.04 16.43 9.11
CA ILE A 157 15.23 17.42 8.04
C ILE A 157 14.95 18.82 8.58
N ASP A 158 13.75 19.01 9.14
CA ASP A 158 13.33 20.24 9.76
C ASP A 158 12.44 19.93 10.98
N PRO A 159 12.94 20.19 12.20
CA PRO A 159 12.18 19.97 13.43
C PRO A 159 11.24 21.13 13.80
N SER A 160 11.26 22.25 13.06
CA SER A 160 10.53 23.48 13.45
C SER A 160 9.01 23.38 13.35
N PRO A 161 8.39 22.71 12.34
CA PRO A 161 6.96 22.53 12.32
C PRO A 161 6.50 21.53 13.40
N VAL A 162 5.62 21.98 14.30
CA VAL A 162 5.13 21.21 15.44
C VAL A 162 3.70 20.70 15.18
N ALA A 163 3.47 19.42 15.45
CA ALA A 163 2.14 18.79 15.46
C ALA A 163 2.09 17.74 16.59
N HIS A 164 0.88 17.43 17.06
CA HIS A 164 0.69 16.53 18.20
C HIS A 164 0.00 15.22 17.80
N ALA A 165 0.47 14.12 18.38
CA ALA A 165 -0.18 12.82 18.27
C ALA A 165 -1.20 12.62 19.40
N PHE A 166 -2.35 12.02 19.08
CA PHE A 166 -3.37 11.59 20.04
C PHE A 166 -3.58 10.06 20.02
N THR A 167 -2.85 9.39 19.15
CA THR A 167 -2.69 7.94 19.07
C THR A 167 -1.20 7.62 18.93
N THR A 168 -0.80 6.38 19.23
CA THR A 168 0.61 5.97 19.19
C THR A 168 0.79 4.74 18.29
N VAL A 169 2.03 4.41 17.93
CA VAL A 169 2.34 3.18 17.20
C VAL A 169 1.83 1.94 17.95
N VAL A 170 1.98 1.93 19.28
CA VAL A 170 1.64 0.77 20.13
C VAL A 170 0.19 0.77 20.60
N SER A 171 -0.52 1.90 20.55
CA SER A 171 -1.88 2.02 21.09
C SER A 171 -2.79 2.84 20.18
N ASP A 172 -3.93 2.26 19.84
CA ASP A 172 -5.06 2.96 19.22
C ASP A 172 -5.67 3.95 20.22
N PHE A 173 -6.70 4.69 19.80
CA PHE A 173 -7.31 5.71 20.65
C PHE A 173 -7.80 5.17 22.00
N LYS A 174 -7.21 5.69 23.07
CA LYS A 174 -7.61 5.50 24.47
C LYS A 174 -7.42 6.81 25.22
N GLU A 175 -8.37 7.17 26.07
CA GLU A 175 -8.27 8.40 26.88
C GLU A 175 -7.02 8.42 27.77
N ALA A 176 -6.63 7.26 28.32
CA ALA A 176 -5.40 7.12 29.09
C ALA A 176 -4.14 7.44 28.28
N THR A 177 -4.09 7.02 27.00
CA THR A 177 -2.97 7.33 26.10
C THR A 177 -2.91 8.83 25.81
N VAL A 178 -4.04 9.48 25.55
CA VAL A 178 -4.11 10.93 25.32
C VAL A 178 -3.62 11.70 26.56
N ASN A 179 -4.04 11.27 27.74
CA ASN A 179 -3.60 11.89 29.00
C ASN A 179 -2.09 11.71 29.24
N ALA A 180 -1.53 10.56 28.91
CA ALA A 180 -0.10 10.29 29.00
C ALA A 180 0.73 11.14 28.01
N LEU A 181 0.18 11.44 26.84
CA LEU A 181 0.82 12.32 25.85
C LEU A 181 0.80 13.80 26.29
N GLY A 182 -0.02 14.16 27.28
CA GLY A 182 -0.04 15.49 27.88
C GLY A 182 -0.54 16.63 26.97
N THR A 183 -1.06 16.31 25.79
CA THR A 183 -1.46 17.32 24.81
C THR A 183 -2.89 17.79 25.04
N ASN A 184 -3.08 19.11 24.98
CA ASN A 184 -4.41 19.71 25.10
C ASN A 184 -5.11 19.73 23.72
N PHE A 185 -6.37 19.27 23.66
CA PHE A 185 -7.18 19.33 22.43
C PHE A 185 -7.44 20.77 21.95
N GLN A 186 -7.44 21.74 22.85
CA GLN A 186 -7.66 23.17 22.53
C GLN A 186 -6.40 23.89 22.01
N THR A 187 -5.29 23.19 21.81
CA THR A 187 -4.09 23.78 21.18
C THR A 187 -4.41 24.36 19.81
N ASN A 188 -3.67 25.36 19.36
CA ASN A 188 -3.73 25.90 18.01
C ASN A 188 -2.87 25.05 17.02
N GLU A 189 -1.95 24.26 17.57
CA GLU A 189 -1.10 23.37 16.78
C GLU A 189 -1.90 22.18 16.24
N PRO A 190 -1.50 21.61 15.08
CA PRO A 190 -2.20 20.49 14.46
C PRO A 190 -2.21 19.23 15.32
N ILE A 191 -3.32 18.52 15.30
CA ILE A 191 -3.54 17.28 16.05
C ILE A 191 -3.80 16.12 15.10
N LEU A 192 -3.12 15.00 15.32
CA LEU A 192 -3.27 13.77 14.53
C LEU A 192 -3.89 12.64 15.36
N PHE A 193 -4.94 12.04 14.81
CA PHE A 193 -5.50 10.76 15.24
C PHE A 193 -5.35 9.73 14.12
N VAL A 194 -4.83 8.55 14.43
CA VAL A 194 -4.84 7.39 13.52
C VAL A 194 -5.57 6.26 14.21
N VAL A 195 -6.79 5.97 13.76
CA VAL A 195 -7.70 5.04 14.43
C VAL A 195 -8.16 3.94 13.50
N LYS A 196 -8.32 2.75 14.04
CA LYS A 196 -8.88 1.61 13.33
C LYS A 196 -10.41 1.73 13.22
N LYS A 197 -11.00 1.27 12.12
CA LYS A 197 -12.45 1.20 11.91
C LYS A 197 -13.09 0.11 12.78
N ASN A 198 -13.11 0.35 14.09
CA ASN A 198 -13.67 -0.55 15.09
C ASN A 198 -14.75 0.18 15.89
N GLY A 199 -15.93 -0.47 16.01
CA GLY A 199 -17.08 0.14 16.64
C GLY A 199 -16.86 0.61 18.09
N ARG A 200 -16.05 -0.09 18.88
CA ARG A 200 -15.73 0.31 20.27
C ARG A 200 -14.79 1.50 20.31
N ILE A 201 -13.75 1.49 19.47
CA ILE A 201 -12.75 2.58 19.42
C ILE A 201 -13.41 3.87 18.94
N LEU A 202 -14.17 3.81 17.84
CA LEU A 202 -14.90 4.97 17.32
C LEU A 202 -15.89 5.54 18.33
N GLU A 203 -16.59 4.69 19.11
CA GLU A 203 -17.49 5.14 20.14
C GLU A 203 -16.76 5.81 21.31
N ASN A 204 -15.62 5.27 21.74
CA ASN A 204 -14.79 5.88 22.77
C ASN A 204 -14.27 7.26 22.31
N MET A 205 -13.80 7.36 21.09
CA MET A 205 -13.35 8.62 20.48
C MET A 205 -14.50 9.63 20.39
N ARG A 206 -15.68 9.21 19.89
CA ARG A 206 -16.86 10.06 19.81
C ARG A 206 -17.26 10.63 21.18
N LYS A 207 -17.33 9.77 22.21
CA LYS A 207 -17.65 10.19 23.60
C LYS A 207 -16.61 11.16 24.16
N TRP A 208 -15.35 10.94 23.83
CA TRP A 208 -14.27 11.81 24.27
C TRP A 208 -14.33 13.18 23.59
N LEU A 209 -14.54 13.23 22.27
CA LEU A 209 -14.69 14.45 21.48
C LEU A 209 -15.94 15.25 21.89
N SER A 210 -17.07 14.57 22.14
CA SER A 210 -18.34 15.23 22.50
C SER A 210 -18.28 16.02 23.82
N LYS A 211 -17.27 15.79 24.65
CA LYS A 211 -17.02 16.55 25.90
C LYS A 211 -16.13 17.79 25.67
N ARG A 212 -15.73 18.09 24.45
CA ARG A 212 -14.78 19.14 24.06
C ARG A 212 -15.40 20.09 23.05
N ASP A 213 -14.91 21.33 23.02
CA ASP A 213 -15.36 22.25 21.99
C ASP A 213 -14.70 21.95 20.66
N CYS A 214 -15.49 21.40 19.72
CA CYS A 214 -15.09 21.10 18.36
C CYS A 214 -15.50 22.20 17.37
N ASN A 215 -16.31 23.20 17.80
CA ASN A 215 -16.91 24.18 16.89
C ASN A 215 -15.87 25.11 16.24
N GLY A 216 -14.82 25.47 16.99
CA GLY A 216 -13.73 26.31 16.50
C GLY A 216 -12.69 25.58 15.63
N LYS A 217 -12.81 24.27 15.48
CA LYS A 217 -11.83 23.45 14.77
C LYS A 217 -12.26 23.15 13.34
N SER A 218 -11.29 23.21 12.40
CA SER A 218 -11.41 22.67 11.03
C SER A 218 -10.79 21.29 10.99
N VAL A 219 -11.56 20.28 10.56
CA VAL A 219 -11.11 18.88 10.57
C VAL A 219 -11.05 18.29 9.18
N LEU A 220 -9.95 17.59 8.90
CA LEU A 220 -9.80 16.70 7.73
C LEU A 220 -9.87 15.25 8.19
N PHE A 221 -10.85 14.52 7.67
CA PHE A 221 -10.95 13.07 7.78
C PHE A 221 -10.38 12.41 6.54
N ILE A 222 -9.41 11.54 6.74
CA ILE A 222 -8.90 10.63 5.70
C ILE A 222 -9.43 9.23 6.02
N ASP A 223 -10.11 8.62 5.07
CA ASP A 223 -10.61 7.25 5.21
C ASP A 223 -9.87 6.33 4.23
N ASP A 224 -8.82 5.69 4.71
CA ASP A 224 -8.07 4.70 3.92
C ASP A 224 -8.86 3.39 3.82
N GLU A 225 -8.89 2.78 2.64
CA GLU A 225 -9.80 1.68 2.30
C GLU A 225 -11.27 2.07 2.55
N ALA A 226 -11.72 3.20 2.01
CA ALA A 226 -13.07 3.75 2.23
C ALA A 226 -14.20 2.83 1.74
N ASP A 227 -13.92 1.90 0.81
CA ASP A 227 -14.82 0.84 0.36
C ASP A 227 -15.08 -0.23 1.44
N ASN A 228 -14.24 -0.29 2.49
CA ASN A 228 -14.29 -1.30 3.53
C ASN A 228 -14.78 -0.75 4.87
N ALA A 229 -15.85 -1.33 5.40
CA ALA A 229 -16.51 -1.00 6.67
C ALA A 229 -17.14 0.41 6.76
N SER A 230 -16.69 1.39 5.99
CA SER A 230 -17.24 2.75 5.98
C SER A 230 -18.56 2.83 5.20
N VAL A 231 -18.72 2.00 4.18
CA VAL A 231 -19.93 1.94 3.37
C VAL A 231 -21.07 1.23 4.13
N ASN A 232 -22.29 1.70 3.93
CA ASN A 232 -23.46 1.05 4.48
C ASN A 232 -23.80 -0.22 3.67
N THR A 233 -23.52 -1.39 4.25
CA THR A 233 -23.82 -2.71 3.65
C THR A 233 -25.15 -3.31 4.11
N SER A 234 -25.96 -2.57 4.88
CA SER A 234 -27.26 -3.06 5.34
C SER A 234 -28.24 -3.21 4.16
N LYS A 235 -28.93 -4.35 4.10
CA LYS A 235 -30.03 -4.59 3.14
C LYS A 235 -31.22 -3.67 3.39
N ASP A 236 -31.38 -3.20 4.61
CA ASP A 236 -32.39 -2.22 5.01
C ASP A 236 -31.78 -0.82 4.84
N LYS A 237 -32.31 -0.05 3.88
CA LYS A 237 -31.83 1.30 3.55
C LYS A 237 -31.83 2.25 4.76
N ASP A 238 -32.71 2.01 5.73
CA ASP A 238 -32.86 2.82 6.93
C ASP A 238 -31.89 2.42 8.06
N LYS A 239 -31.20 1.28 7.91
CA LYS A 239 -30.26 0.75 8.92
C LYS A 239 -28.81 0.82 8.43
N ALA A 240 -28.17 1.97 8.62
CA ALA A 240 -26.73 2.08 8.35
C ALA A 240 -25.91 1.12 9.24
N SER A 241 -24.77 0.64 8.71
CA SER A 241 -23.83 -0.20 9.47
C SER A 241 -23.31 0.52 10.72
N THR A 242 -22.97 -0.24 11.75
CA THR A 242 -22.50 0.34 13.03
C THR A 242 -21.27 1.25 12.85
N ILE A 243 -20.34 0.89 11.96
CA ILE A 243 -19.13 1.68 11.68
C ILE A 243 -19.51 2.97 10.95
N ASN A 244 -20.29 2.90 9.87
CA ASN A 244 -20.77 4.06 9.13
C ASN A 244 -21.46 5.07 10.05
N LYS A 245 -22.41 4.61 10.88
CA LYS A 245 -23.10 5.48 11.86
C LYS A 245 -22.13 6.21 12.78
N LYS A 246 -21.09 5.53 13.26
CA LYS A 246 -20.13 6.13 14.20
C LYS A 246 -19.20 7.11 13.53
N ILE A 247 -18.73 6.82 12.30
CA ILE A 247 -17.96 7.77 11.49
C ILE A 247 -18.77 9.04 11.29
N ARG A 248 -20.01 8.93 10.84
CA ARG A 248 -20.92 10.06 10.63
C ARG A 248 -21.17 10.85 11.93
N ALA A 249 -21.35 10.14 13.04
CA ALA A 249 -21.54 10.80 14.33
C ALA A 249 -20.30 11.57 14.82
N ILE A 250 -19.08 11.12 14.46
CA ILE A 250 -17.84 11.87 14.74
C ILE A 250 -17.74 13.09 13.81
N LEU A 251 -18.00 12.93 12.50
CA LEU A 251 -18.03 14.03 11.53
C LEU A 251 -18.94 15.18 12.01
N ASN A 252 -20.13 14.85 12.47
CA ASN A 252 -21.14 15.83 12.89
C ASN A 252 -20.80 16.57 14.20
N LEU A 253 -19.72 16.22 14.91
CA LEU A 253 -19.22 17.00 16.04
C LEU A 253 -18.50 18.28 15.60
N PHE A 254 -18.08 18.35 14.33
CA PHE A 254 -17.34 19.47 13.78
C PHE A 254 -18.20 20.22 12.77
N LYS A 255 -18.40 21.51 13.00
CA LYS A 255 -19.15 22.38 12.08
C LYS A 255 -18.44 22.55 10.73
N ARG A 256 -17.12 22.50 10.73
CA ARG A 256 -16.27 22.60 9.55
C ARG A 256 -15.50 21.29 9.38
N ASN A 257 -15.96 20.45 8.46
CA ASN A 257 -15.38 19.14 8.22
C ASN A 257 -15.20 18.82 6.75
N ALA A 258 -14.13 18.13 6.43
CA ALA A 258 -13.86 17.53 5.13
C ALA A 258 -13.61 16.04 5.30
N TYR A 259 -14.30 15.21 4.54
CA TYR A 259 -14.10 13.76 4.48
C TYR A 259 -13.59 13.38 3.10
N VAL A 260 -12.42 12.74 3.05
CA VAL A 260 -11.78 12.27 1.82
C VAL A 260 -11.53 10.77 1.95
N GLY A 261 -12.33 9.98 1.22
CA GLY A 261 -12.12 8.54 1.10
C GLY A 261 -11.00 8.23 0.12
N TYR A 262 -10.17 7.24 0.43
CA TYR A 262 -9.16 6.67 -0.46
C TYR A 262 -9.48 5.20 -0.72
N THR A 263 -9.51 4.79 -1.98
CA THR A 263 -9.78 3.40 -2.35
C THR A 263 -9.13 3.02 -3.68
N ALA A 264 -8.89 1.73 -3.87
CA ALA A 264 -8.56 1.15 -5.18
C ALA A 264 -9.80 0.57 -5.89
N THR A 265 -10.88 0.36 -5.14
CA THR A 265 -12.11 -0.33 -5.58
C THR A 265 -13.34 0.52 -5.24
N PRO A 266 -13.63 1.56 -6.04
CA PRO A 266 -14.60 2.60 -5.68
C PRO A 266 -16.07 2.14 -5.77
N TYR A 267 -16.35 0.92 -6.26
CA TYR A 267 -17.73 0.47 -6.53
C TYR A 267 -18.66 0.64 -5.33
N ALA A 268 -18.24 0.19 -4.15
CA ALA A 268 -19.05 0.33 -2.94
C ALA A 268 -19.35 1.79 -2.59
N ASN A 269 -18.43 2.71 -2.85
CA ASN A 269 -18.57 4.12 -2.53
C ASN A 269 -19.49 4.86 -3.51
N ILE A 270 -19.42 4.55 -4.82
CA ILE A 270 -20.25 5.21 -5.83
C ILE A 270 -21.69 4.72 -5.84
N PHE A 271 -21.97 3.55 -5.27
CA PHE A 271 -23.33 3.01 -5.11
C PHE A 271 -24.00 3.39 -3.77
N ILE A 272 -23.37 4.21 -2.92
CA ILE A 272 -24.03 4.84 -1.78
C ILE A 272 -25.20 5.69 -2.29
N ASP A 273 -26.33 5.67 -1.61
CA ASP A 273 -27.52 6.43 -1.99
C ASP A 273 -27.20 7.95 -1.99
N ARG A 274 -27.24 8.54 -3.18
CA ARG A 274 -26.95 9.96 -3.39
C ARG A 274 -27.97 10.87 -2.70
N GLU A 275 -29.23 10.44 -2.57
CA GLU A 275 -30.31 11.21 -1.94
C GLU A 275 -30.12 11.31 -0.42
N ASN A 276 -29.36 10.39 0.17
CA ASN A 276 -29.04 10.44 1.60
C ASN A 276 -27.84 11.38 1.88
N GLU A 277 -28.13 12.65 2.06
CA GLU A 277 -27.11 13.68 2.36
C GLU A 277 -26.28 13.40 3.61
N LYS A 278 -26.84 12.62 4.54
CA LYS A 278 -26.16 12.24 5.79
C LYS A 278 -25.16 11.11 5.59
N ASP A 279 -25.17 10.38 4.46
CA ASP A 279 -24.24 9.28 4.21
C ASP A 279 -22.90 9.80 3.62
N LEU A 280 -21.95 8.87 3.47
CA LEU A 280 -20.57 9.15 3.05
C LEU A 280 -20.39 9.12 1.50
N PHE A 281 -21.46 9.34 0.75
CA PHE A 281 -21.37 9.46 -0.70
C PHE A 281 -20.40 10.61 -1.08
N PRO A 282 -19.46 10.41 -2.03
CA PRO A 282 -18.49 11.42 -2.44
C PRO A 282 -19.15 12.50 -3.32
N ARG A 283 -19.98 13.33 -2.71
CA ARG A 283 -20.88 14.28 -3.37
C ARG A 283 -20.14 15.37 -4.16
N HIS A 284 -19.00 15.83 -3.66
CA HIS A 284 -18.38 17.05 -4.15
C HIS A 284 -17.32 16.80 -5.21
N PHE A 285 -16.55 15.73 -5.08
CA PHE A 285 -15.51 15.38 -6.06
C PHE A 285 -15.10 13.91 -6.02
N ILE A 286 -14.62 13.42 -7.15
CA ILE A 286 -13.88 12.16 -7.29
C ILE A 286 -12.62 12.47 -8.09
N VAL A 287 -11.45 12.29 -7.47
CA VAL A 287 -10.15 12.46 -8.11
C VAL A 287 -9.54 11.10 -8.40
N ASN A 288 -9.19 10.85 -9.66
CA ASN A 288 -8.45 9.67 -10.05
C ASN A 288 -6.94 9.96 -10.03
N LEU A 289 -6.20 9.17 -9.26
CA LEU A 289 -4.75 9.22 -9.28
C LEU A 289 -4.24 8.53 -10.56
N PRO A 290 -3.39 9.18 -11.34
CA PRO A 290 -2.82 8.56 -12.53
C PRO A 290 -1.96 7.36 -12.16
N THR A 291 -2.01 6.33 -12.98
CA THR A 291 -1.17 5.14 -12.82
C THR A 291 0.27 5.49 -13.19
N PRO A 292 1.27 5.27 -12.31
CA PRO A 292 2.67 5.50 -12.65
C PRO A 292 3.11 4.65 -13.86
N ALA A 293 3.99 5.17 -14.72
CA ALA A 293 4.43 4.47 -15.93
C ALA A 293 5.08 3.10 -15.65
N ALA A 294 5.85 2.99 -14.56
CA ALA A 294 6.47 1.73 -14.11
C ALA A 294 5.55 0.87 -13.23
N TYR A 295 4.25 1.16 -13.22
CA TYR A 295 3.28 0.38 -12.47
C TYR A 295 2.88 -0.88 -13.25
N LEU A 296 2.98 -2.03 -12.61
CA LEU A 296 2.47 -3.30 -13.12
C LEU A 296 0.96 -3.34 -12.87
N SER A 297 0.18 -2.97 -13.88
CA SER A 297 -1.27 -2.84 -13.80
C SER A 297 -2.00 -4.13 -14.19
N PRO A 298 -3.30 -4.27 -13.85
CA PRO A 298 -4.11 -5.38 -14.32
C PRO A 298 -4.10 -5.53 -15.85
N GLU A 299 -4.12 -4.43 -16.58
CA GLU A 299 -4.07 -4.42 -18.05
C GLU A 299 -2.77 -5.04 -18.56
N LYS A 300 -1.64 -4.71 -17.95
CA LYS A 300 -0.33 -5.30 -18.30
C LYS A 300 -0.24 -6.79 -17.95
N VAL A 301 -0.89 -7.22 -16.85
CA VAL A 301 -0.85 -8.62 -16.39
C VAL A 301 -1.80 -9.50 -17.18
N PHE A 302 -3.03 -9.03 -17.43
CA PHE A 302 -4.11 -9.85 -18.01
C PHE A 302 -4.44 -9.46 -19.45
N GLY A 303 -3.92 -8.34 -19.95
CA GLY A 303 -4.31 -7.75 -21.22
C GLY A 303 -5.63 -7.00 -21.14
N LEU A 304 -5.96 -6.32 -22.23
CA LEU A 304 -7.28 -5.80 -22.50
C LEU A 304 -7.86 -6.56 -23.70
N ASP A 305 -9.21 -6.57 -23.83
CA ASP A 305 -9.89 -7.14 -25.02
C ASP A 305 -9.71 -6.26 -26.29
N THR A 306 -8.51 -5.67 -26.43
CA THR A 306 -8.09 -4.84 -27.57
C THR A 306 -6.85 -5.45 -28.21
N GLU A 307 -6.75 -5.38 -29.53
CA GLU A 307 -5.60 -5.95 -30.27
C GLU A 307 -4.25 -5.29 -29.93
N ASP A 308 -4.29 -4.07 -29.38
CA ASP A 308 -3.10 -3.24 -29.13
C ASP A 308 -2.41 -3.51 -27.77
N GLU A 309 -3.08 -4.18 -26.81
CA GLU A 309 -2.53 -4.41 -25.47
C GLU A 309 -2.54 -5.90 -25.09
N GLN A 310 -1.53 -6.60 -25.55
CA GLN A 310 -1.31 -8.00 -25.17
C GLN A 310 -0.77 -8.09 -23.73
N PRO A 311 -1.19 -9.11 -22.96
CA PRO A 311 -0.65 -9.32 -21.61
C PRO A 311 0.85 -9.63 -21.65
N LEU A 312 1.55 -9.22 -20.59
CA LEU A 312 2.92 -9.66 -20.39
C LEU A 312 2.95 -11.19 -20.17
N PRO A 313 3.97 -11.92 -20.68
CA PRO A 313 4.07 -13.36 -20.53
C PRO A 313 4.56 -13.78 -19.13
N ILE A 314 3.88 -13.27 -18.08
CA ILE A 314 4.24 -13.46 -16.67
C ILE A 314 3.20 -14.29 -15.90
N VAL A 315 2.09 -14.67 -16.54
CA VAL A 315 1.03 -15.45 -15.91
C VAL A 315 1.11 -16.90 -16.35
N ASN A 316 1.31 -17.81 -15.40
CA ASN A 316 1.28 -19.25 -15.61
C ASN A 316 -0.01 -19.87 -15.05
N ILE A 317 -0.78 -20.58 -15.89
CA ILE A 317 -2.03 -21.22 -15.46
C ILE A 317 -1.72 -22.53 -14.76
N VAL A 318 -2.03 -22.62 -13.48
CA VAL A 318 -1.82 -23.79 -12.64
C VAL A 318 -3.00 -24.77 -12.78
N LYS A 319 -2.71 -26.06 -13.03
CA LYS A 319 -3.73 -27.11 -13.22
C LYS A 319 -3.57 -28.33 -12.30
N ASP A 320 -2.40 -28.54 -11.71
CA ASP A 320 -1.97 -29.73 -10.97
C ASP A 320 -2.22 -29.65 -9.44
N TYR A 321 -2.96 -28.68 -8.97
CA TYR A 321 -3.09 -28.36 -7.54
C TYR A 321 -4.16 -29.18 -6.77
N LYS A 322 -5.10 -29.84 -7.46
CA LYS A 322 -6.32 -30.37 -6.83
C LYS A 322 -6.09 -31.52 -5.85
N THR A 323 -5.03 -32.27 -6.02
CA THR A 323 -4.63 -33.33 -5.07
C THR A 323 -4.08 -32.75 -3.78
N PHE A 324 -3.49 -31.55 -3.82
CA PHE A 324 -2.94 -30.84 -2.68
C PHE A 324 -3.95 -29.91 -2.03
N VAL A 325 -4.63 -29.07 -2.85
CA VAL A 325 -5.67 -28.14 -2.39
C VAL A 325 -6.96 -28.38 -3.18
N PRO A 326 -7.90 -29.18 -2.69
CA PRO A 326 -9.18 -29.39 -3.35
C PRO A 326 -9.97 -28.09 -3.50
N ASP A 327 -10.74 -27.95 -4.59
CA ASP A 327 -11.56 -26.76 -4.89
C ASP A 327 -12.54 -26.42 -3.75
N LYS A 328 -13.03 -27.46 -3.06
CA LYS A 328 -13.88 -27.32 -1.87
C LYS A 328 -13.20 -28.05 -0.71
N HIS A 329 -12.59 -27.29 0.18
CA HIS A 329 -12.00 -27.83 1.39
C HIS A 329 -12.55 -27.11 2.62
N LYS A 330 -12.68 -27.83 3.75
CA LYS A 330 -13.11 -27.30 5.02
C LYS A 330 -11.91 -27.01 5.93
N LYS A 331 -12.18 -26.31 7.03
CA LYS A 331 -11.14 -25.85 7.95
C LYS A 331 -10.26 -26.99 8.47
N ASP A 332 -10.85 -28.12 8.81
CA ASP A 332 -10.19 -29.23 9.51
C ASP A 332 -9.83 -30.41 8.57
N GLU A 333 -10.13 -30.33 7.28
CA GLU A 333 -9.86 -31.38 6.27
C GLU A 333 -8.46 -31.15 5.64
N THR A 334 -7.40 -31.44 6.38
CA THR A 334 -6.01 -31.19 5.94
C THR A 334 -5.27 -32.44 5.46
N GLU A 335 -5.95 -33.56 5.29
CA GLU A 335 -5.37 -34.88 4.96
C GLU A 335 -4.67 -34.90 3.60
N THR A 336 -5.08 -34.03 2.68
CA THR A 336 -4.44 -33.89 1.35
C THR A 336 -3.11 -33.15 1.40
N LEU A 337 -2.83 -32.43 2.52
CA LEU A 337 -1.59 -31.68 2.69
C LEU A 337 -0.45 -32.59 3.13
N GLU A 338 0.05 -33.38 2.19
CA GLU A 338 1.22 -34.22 2.32
C GLU A 338 2.35 -33.74 1.41
N TYR A 339 3.58 -34.09 1.73
CA TYR A 339 4.76 -33.63 0.99
C TYR A 339 4.76 -34.12 -0.45
N GLU A 340 4.35 -35.36 -0.65
CA GLU A 340 4.26 -36.03 -1.96
C GLU A 340 3.20 -35.41 -2.86
N ASN A 341 2.20 -34.76 -2.28
CA ASN A 341 1.12 -34.08 -3.01
C ASN A 341 1.46 -32.63 -3.39
N ILE A 342 2.63 -32.09 -2.99
CA ILE A 342 3.03 -30.73 -3.40
C ILE A 342 3.07 -30.65 -4.93
N PRO A 343 2.27 -29.77 -5.56
CA PRO A 343 2.23 -29.68 -7.02
C PRO A 343 3.58 -29.31 -7.62
N GLU A 344 3.90 -29.86 -8.80
CA GLU A 344 5.14 -29.51 -9.49
C GLU A 344 5.16 -28.02 -9.87
N SER A 345 4.00 -27.44 -10.20
CA SER A 345 3.86 -26.00 -10.42
C SER A 345 4.25 -25.16 -9.17
N LEU A 346 4.00 -25.64 -7.96
CA LEU A 346 4.41 -24.96 -6.74
C LEU A 346 5.91 -25.11 -6.46
N LYS A 347 6.47 -26.30 -6.71
CA LYS A 347 7.91 -26.56 -6.66
C LYS A 347 8.66 -25.68 -7.66
N TYR A 348 8.14 -25.61 -8.89
CA TYR A 348 8.64 -24.71 -9.93
C TYR A 348 8.63 -23.24 -9.48
N ALA A 349 7.52 -22.75 -8.90
CA ALA A 349 7.43 -21.39 -8.39
C ALA A 349 8.46 -21.10 -7.29
N ILE A 350 8.75 -22.07 -6.41
CA ILE A 350 9.80 -21.95 -5.38
C ILE A 350 11.18 -21.85 -6.03
N ARG A 351 11.49 -22.70 -7.05
CA ARG A 351 12.76 -22.65 -7.79
C ARG A 351 12.89 -21.31 -8.53
N CYS A 352 11.82 -20.82 -9.17
CA CYS A 352 11.80 -19.49 -9.79
C CYS A 352 12.06 -18.38 -8.76
N PHE A 353 11.54 -18.49 -7.54
CA PHE A 353 11.83 -17.50 -6.50
C PHE A 353 13.31 -17.50 -6.08
N ILE A 354 13.91 -18.68 -5.91
CA ILE A 354 15.34 -18.82 -5.63
C ILE A 354 16.17 -18.18 -6.75
N LEU A 355 15.82 -18.48 -8.01
CA LEU A 355 16.47 -17.91 -9.18
C LEU A 355 16.29 -16.39 -9.26
N ALA A 356 15.09 -15.86 -9.04
CA ALA A 356 14.81 -14.43 -9.03
C ALA A 356 15.66 -13.69 -7.99
N CYS A 357 15.80 -14.24 -6.80
CA CYS A 357 16.68 -13.71 -5.77
C CYS A 357 18.14 -13.68 -6.22
N ALA A 358 18.63 -14.76 -6.85
CA ALA A 358 20.01 -14.85 -7.32
C ALA A 358 20.29 -13.91 -8.51
N VAL A 359 19.36 -13.80 -9.46
CA VAL A 359 19.43 -12.88 -10.59
C VAL A 359 19.48 -11.42 -10.11
N ARG A 360 18.63 -11.04 -9.15
CA ARG A 360 18.65 -9.70 -8.56
C ARG A 360 19.95 -9.41 -7.81
N ASN A 361 20.53 -10.41 -7.14
CA ASN A 361 21.86 -10.28 -6.54
C ASN A 361 22.94 -10.05 -7.61
N ALA A 362 22.93 -10.82 -8.70
CA ALA A 362 23.88 -10.67 -9.81
C ALA A 362 23.76 -9.27 -10.47
N ARG A 363 22.58 -8.67 -10.47
CA ARG A 363 22.33 -7.30 -10.94
C ARG A 363 22.69 -6.21 -9.92
N GLY A 364 23.32 -6.55 -8.79
CA GLY A 364 23.70 -5.59 -7.76
C GLY A 364 22.56 -5.16 -6.82
N GLN A 365 21.42 -5.87 -6.82
CA GLN A 365 20.24 -5.59 -5.98
C GLN A 365 20.18 -6.49 -4.72
N GLY A 366 21.30 -7.03 -4.28
CA GLY A 366 21.37 -7.98 -3.16
C GLY A 366 20.99 -7.42 -1.79
N ASN A 367 20.87 -6.09 -1.68
CA ASN A 367 20.39 -5.39 -0.50
C ASN A 367 18.89 -4.99 -0.58
N LYS A 368 18.18 -5.43 -1.61
CA LYS A 368 16.74 -5.17 -1.77
C LYS A 368 15.94 -6.34 -1.23
N HIS A 369 14.74 -6.06 -0.70
CA HIS A 369 13.82 -7.09 -0.26
C HIS A 369 13.38 -7.98 -1.42
N ASN A 370 13.18 -9.27 -1.13
CA ASN A 370 12.69 -10.27 -2.06
C ASN A 370 11.60 -11.08 -1.39
N SER A 371 10.41 -11.07 -1.96
CA SER A 371 9.27 -11.78 -1.40
C SER A 371 8.61 -12.68 -2.42
N MET A 372 8.17 -13.85 -1.97
CA MET A 372 7.26 -14.74 -2.66
C MET A 372 5.94 -14.82 -1.88
N LEU A 373 4.82 -14.77 -2.59
CA LEU A 373 3.49 -14.96 -2.01
C LEU A 373 2.98 -16.35 -2.34
N ILE A 374 2.54 -17.09 -1.32
CA ILE A 374 1.77 -18.34 -1.48
C ILE A 374 0.40 -18.16 -0.83
N HIS A 375 -0.66 -18.12 -1.66
CA HIS A 375 -2.04 -17.92 -1.20
C HIS A 375 -2.95 -19.05 -1.69
N LEU A 376 -3.10 -20.09 -0.89
CA LEU A 376 -3.83 -21.31 -1.23
C LEU A 376 -5.16 -21.44 -0.49
N SER A 377 -5.21 -21.04 0.79
CA SER A 377 -6.38 -21.19 1.63
C SER A 377 -6.57 -20.00 2.59
N ARG A 378 -7.83 -19.72 2.93
CA ARG A 378 -8.19 -18.74 3.97
C ARG A 378 -8.03 -19.27 5.40
N PHE A 379 -7.95 -20.58 5.58
CA PHE A 379 -7.95 -21.23 6.88
C PHE A 379 -6.56 -21.27 7.51
N GLN A 380 -6.43 -20.81 8.75
CA GLN A 380 -5.14 -20.74 9.47
C GLN A 380 -4.48 -22.12 9.65
N ILE A 381 -5.26 -23.16 9.91
CA ILE A 381 -4.75 -24.54 10.05
C ILE A 381 -4.07 -24.98 8.76
N TRP A 382 -4.70 -24.72 7.60
CA TRP A 382 -4.12 -24.97 6.29
C TRP A 382 -2.82 -24.20 6.06
N GLN A 383 -2.81 -22.91 6.40
CA GLN A 383 -1.64 -22.04 6.22
C GLN A 383 -0.44 -22.52 7.04
N ASN A 384 -0.66 -22.94 8.29
CA ASN A 384 0.40 -23.48 9.14
C ASN A 384 0.92 -24.81 8.60
N ARG A 385 0.04 -25.71 8.18
CA ARG A 385 0.47 -26.99 7.60
C ARG A 385 1.21 -26.80 6.27
N ILE A 386 0.73 -25.89 5.41
CA ILE A 386 1.42 -25.51 4.16
C ILE A 386 2.82 -24.95 4.49
N LYS A 387 2.95 -24.09 5.52
CA LYS A 387 4.26 -23.57 5.93
C LYS A 387 5.25 -24.71 6.21
N GLU A 388 4.88 -25.68 7.04
CA GLU A 388 5.74 -26.83 7.38
C GLU A 388 6.20 -27.60 6.13
N LEU A 389 5.26 -27.83 5.19
CA LEU A 389 5.55 -28.56 3.95
C LEU A 389 6.45 -27.75 3.00
N ILE A 390 6.23 -26.44 2.90
CA ILE A 390 7.05 -25.55 2.09
C ILE A 390 8.45 -25.37 2.71
N GLU A 391 8.55 -25.27 4.03
CA GLU A 391 9.86 -25.26 4.72
C GLU A 391 10.66 -26.55 4.43
N ARG A 392 9.99 -27.71 4.44
CA ARG A 392 10.63 -28.99 4.07
C ARG A 392 11.07 -29.00 2.61
N CYS A 393 10.20 -28.55 1.70
CA CYS A 393 10.49 -28.46 0.28
C CYS A 393 11.64 -27.49 -0.03
N PHE A 394 11.62 -26.31 0.57
CA PHE A 394 12.69 -25.32 0.43
C PHE A 394 14.02 -25.82 1.00
N ARG A 395 13.98 -26.48 2.18
CA ARG A 395 15.18 -27.08 2.80
C ARG A 395 15.81 -28.15 1.90
N PHE A 396 15.00 -28.93 1.19
CA PHE A 396 15.50 -29.87 0.19
C PHE A 396 16.29 -29.11 -0.89
N TYR A 397 15.71 -28.11 -1.57
CA TYR A 397 16.42 -27.33 -2.58
C TYR A 397 17.66 -26.63 -2.04
N LYS A 398 17.59 -26.07 -0.84
CA LYS A 398 18.75 -25.46 -0.19
C LYS A 398 19.89 -26.45 -0.03
N ASN A 399 19.64 -27.65 0.49
CA ASN A 399 20.66 -28.67 0.72
C ASN A 399 21.29 -29.14 -0.58
N GLU A 400 20.49 -29.41 -1.60
CA GLU A 400 20.98 -29.87 -2.92
C GLU A 400 21.80 -28.77 -3.64
N ILE A 401 21.38 -27.50 -3.53
CA ILE A 401 22.16 -26.37 -4.05
C ILE A 401 23.50 -26.26 -3.32
N LEU A 402 23.51 -26.36 -1.98
CA LEU A 402 24.75 -26.31 -1.19
C LEU A 402 25.66 -27.52 -1.42
N ALA A 403 25.10 -28.66 -1.78
CA ALA A 403 25.84 -29.87 -2.15
C ALA A 403 26.35 -29.86 -3.61
N ASP A 404 26.04 -28.83 -4.39
CA ASP A 404 26.37 -28.71 -5.82
C ASP A 404 25.79 -29.87 -6.68
N ASP A 405 24.56 -30.32 -6.33
CA ASP A 405 23.91 -31.44 -6.99
C ASP A 405 23.61 -31.17 -8.46
N ALA A 406 24.10 -32.06 -9.36
CA ALA A 406 24.02 -31.85 -10.79
C ALA A 406 22.60 -31.90 -11.36
N GLU A 407 21.69 -32.70 -10.77
CA GLU A 407 20.31 -32.84 -11.23
C GLU A 407 19.52 -31.54 -10.92
N ILE A 408 19.67 -31.02 -9.70
CA ILE A 408 19.06 -29.75 -9.30
C ILE A 408 19.59 -28.59 -10.13
N PHE A 409 20.89 -28.53 -10.41
CA PHE A 409 21.43 -27.47 -11.27
C PHE A 409 20.95 -27.60 -12.73
N SER A 410 20.75 -28.82 -13.25
CA SER A 410 20.14 -29.02 -14.57
C SER A 410 18.69 -28.51 -14.60
N GLN A 411 17.92 -28.79 -13.55
CA GLN A 411 16.54 -28.30 -13.42
C GLN A 411 16.48 -26.77 -13.28
N LEU A 412 17.32 -26.18 -12.44
CA LEU A 412 17.41 -24.72 -12.31
C LEU A 412 17.83 -24.04 -13.62
N LYS A 413 18.70 -24.69 -14.40
CA LYS A 413 19.09 -24.20 -15.71
C LYS A 413 17.90 -24.16 -16.66
N GLN A 414 17.13 -25.26 -16.75
CA GLN A 414 15.93 -25.32 -17.56
C GLN A 414 14.92 -24.24 -17.15
N ASP A 415 14.60 -24.14 -15.86
CA ASP A 415 13.67 -23.13 -15.32
C ASP A 415 14.14 -21.69 -15.65
N TYR A 416 15.47 -21.46 -15.59
CA TYR A 416 16.06 -20.16 -15.90
C TYR A 416 15.92 -19.80 -17.38
N GLU A 417 16.23 -20.73 -18.28
CA GLU A 417 16.15 -20.53 -19.73
C GLU A 417 14.71 -20.33 -20.21
N GLU A 418 13.74 -20.98 -19.55
CA GLU A 418 12.32 -20.90 -19.90
C GLU A 418 11.64 -19.63 -19.35
N SER A 419 12.09 -19.11 -18.21
CA SER A 419 11.28 -18.14 -17.44
C SER A 419 11.95 -16.80 -17.20
N PHE A 420 13.26 -16.67 -17.43
CA PHE A 420 13.99 -15.46 -17.09
C PHE A 420 14.55 -14.75 -18.31
N PHE A 421 14.79 -13.46 -18.16
CA PHE A 421 15.52 -12.65 -19.11
C PHE A 421 17.00 -12.98 -19.03
N CYS A 422 17.47 -13.88 -19.87
CA CYS A 422 18.85 -14.35 -19.90
C CYS A 422 19.53 -14.07 -21.24
N LYS A 423 20.87 -14.04 -21.25
CA LYS A 423 21.67 -13.73 -22.46
C LYS A 423 21.38 -14.70 -23.63
N ASP A 424 21.14 -15.95 -23.32
CA ASP A 424 21.03 -17.05 -24.29
C ASP A 424 19.59 -17.58 -24.42
N GLY A 425 18.61 -16.97 -23.71
CA GLY A 425 17.24 -17.43 -23.68
C GLY A 425 16.32 -16.77 -24.72
N SER A 426 15.27 -17.51 -25.12
CA SER A 426 14.27 -17.06 -26.09
C SER A 426 13.45 -15.85 -25.63
N ARG A 427 13.26 -15.67 -24.33
CA ARG A 427 12.50 -14.54 -23.74
C ARG A 427 13.14 -13.18 -23.91
N VAL A 428 14.43 -13.09 -24.22
CA VAL A 428 15.08 -11.79 -24.57
C VAL A 428 14.33 -11.10 -25.70
N PHE A 429 13.77 -11.84 -26.64
CA PHE A 429 13.03 -11.29 -27.78
C PHE A 429 11.63 -10.80 -27.40
N GLU A 430 10.92 -11.50 -26.52
CA GLU A 430 9.56 -11.16 -26.10
C GLU A 430 9.53 -9.91 -25.20
N TYR A 431 10.54 -9.75 -24.35
CA TYR A 431 10.67 -8.59 -23.46
C TYR A 431 11.31 -7.35 -24.08
N LYS A 432 11.84 -7.44 -25.32
CA LYS A 432 12.61 -6.35 -25.92
C LYS A 432 11.83 -5.04 -26.04
N SER A 433 10.56 -5.10 -26.40
CA SER A 433 9.68 -3.92 -26.46
C SER A 433 9.33 -3.37 -25.07
N PHE A 434 9.10 -4.24 -24.10
CA PHE A 434 8.82 -3.87 -22.71
C PHE A 434 10.07 -3.27 -22.06
N ILE A 435 11.24 -3.86 -22.28
CA ILE A 435 12.51 -3.36 -21.75
C ILE A 435 12.87 -2.02 -22.36
N GLN A 436 12.67 -1.79 -23.65
CA GLN A 436 12.90 -0.48 -24.27
C GLN A 436 12.05 0.60 -23.63
N THR A 437 10.75 0.36 -23.45
CA THR A 437 9.85 1.31 -22.79
C THR A 437 10.23 1.51 -21.31
N THR A 438 10.63 0.44 -20.64
CA THR A 438 11.04 0.47 -19.22
C THR A 438 12.44 1.06 -19.07
N GLU A 439 13.39 0.81 -19.98
CA GLU A 439 14.71 1.44 -20.01
C GLU A 439 14.63 2.94 -20.26
N GLU A 440 13.75 3.39 -21.13
CA GLU A 440 13.52 4.82 -21.37
C GLU A 440 12.97 5.50 -20.12
N VAL A 441 12.00 4.92 -19.44
CA VAL A 441 11.45 5.39 -18.17
C VAL A 441 12.52 5.33 -17.07
N ILE A 442 13.24 4.23 -16.96
CA ILE A 442 14.27 4.00 -15.95
C ILE A 442 15.49 4.86 -16.20
N ASN A 443 15.96 5.04 -17.43
CA ASN A 443 17.12 5.91 -17.75
C ASN A 443 16.81 7.39 -17.53
N SER A 444 15.54 7.82 -17.66
CA SER A 444 15.11 9.17 -17.30
C SER A 444 15.02 9.38 -15.80
N GLU A 445 14.67 8.32 -15.05
CA GLU A 445 14.39 8.39 -13.62
C GLU A 445 15.53 7.85 -12.73
N TYR A 446 16.34 6.89 -13.20
CA TYR A 446 17.38 6.22 -12.42
C TYR A 446 18.65 5.94 -13.23
N LYS A 447 19.58 6.87 -13.23
CA LYS A 447 20.90 6.69 -13.86
C LYS A 447 21.68 5.44 -13.39
N VAL A 448 21.27 4.83 -12.30
CA VAL A 448 21.93 3.69 -11.64
C VAL A 448 21.50 2.33 -12.21
N ILE A 449 20.38 2.26 -12.96
CA ILE A 449 19.77 0.97 -13.33
C ILE A 449 20.18 0.48 -14.73
N LYS A 450 20.99 1.22 -15.47
CA LYS A 450 21.51 0.76 -16.77
C LYS A 450 22.18 -0.63 -16.71
N ASN A 451 22.77 -0.98 -15.56
CA ASN A 451 23.34 -2.30 -15.29
C ASN A 451 22.38 -3.28 -14.63
N GLY A 452 21.22 -2.82 -14.11
CA GLY A 452 20.27 -3.64 -13.35
C GLY A 452 19.28 -4.42 -14.21
N ILE A 453 19.17 -4.10 -15.51
CA ILE A 453 18.24 -4.75 -16.44
C ILE A 453 19.01 -5.62 -17.47
N ALA A 454 20.32 -5.62 -17.43
CA ALA A 454 21.10 -6.44 -18.35
C ALA A 454 20.81 -7.94 -18.14
N PRO A 455 20.70 -8.71 -19.24
CA PRO A 455 20.62 -10.16 -19.14
C PRO A 455 21.85 -10.68 -18.38
N VAL A 456 21.62 -11.60 -17.44
CA VAL A 456 22.69 -12.21 -16.63
C VAL A 456 22.94 -13.61 -17.18
N SER A 457 24.15 -14.11 -17.14
CA SER A 457 24.45 -15.49 -17.50
C SER A 457 24.13 -16.43 -16.34
N LEU A 458 23.80 -17.69 -16.64
CA LEU A 458 23.55 -18.70 -15.61
C LEU A 458 24.78 -18.90 -14.70
N SER A 459 25.99 -18.77 -15.24
CA SER A 459 27.24 -18.87 -14.47
C SER A 459 27.35 -17.74 -13.42
N GLU A 460 26.92 -16.52 -13.75
CA GLU A 460 26.86 -15.40 -12.80
C GLU A 460 25.78 -15.68 -11.74
N VAL A 461 24.58 -16.14 -12.14
CA VAL A 461 23.49 -16.50 -11.23
C VAL A 461 23.93 -17.58 -10.25
N LYS A 462 24.62 -18.65 -10.73
CA LYS A 462 25.12 -19.74 -9.91
C LYS A 462 25.98 -19.25 -8.74
N THR A 463 26.83 -18.27 -8.93
CA THR A 463 27.71 -17.73 -7.86
C THR A 463 26.93 -17.10 -6.69
N HIS A 464 25.70 -16.67 -6.93
CA HIS A 464 24.84 -16.03 -5.93
C HIS A 464 23.87 -17.01 -5.24
N LEU A 465 23.59 -18.18 -5.85
CA LEU A 465 22.61 -19.15 -5.33
C LEU A 465 22.93 -19.60 -3.90
N TYR A 466 24.20 -19.94 -3.62
CA TYR A 466 24.64 -20.39 -2.31
C TYR A 466 24.32 -19.38 -1.18
N ARG A 467 24.57 -18.09 -1.46
CA ARG A 467 24.29 -17.01 -0.50
C ARG A 467 22.79 -16.75 -0.34
N VAL A 468 22.06 -16.85 -1.44
CA VAL A 468 20.62 -16.54 -1.48
C VAL A 468 19.81 -17.55 -0.67
N VAL A 469 20.09 -18.87 -0.84
CA VAL A 469 19.35 -19.90 -0.11
C VAL A 469 19.55 -19.85 1.40
N ASP A 470 20.64 -19.25 1.87
CA ASP A 470 20.86 -19.04 3.30
C ASP A 470 20.02 -17.92 3.89
N LYS A 471 19.63 -16.92 3.07
CA LYS A 471 18.84 -15.77 3.49
C LYS A 471 17.33 -16.00 3.48
N ILE A 472 16.83 -16.97 2.70
CA ILE A 472 15.38 -17.16 2.51
C ILE A 472 14.76 -17.78 3.77
N GLU A 473 13.73 -17.10 4.28
CA GLU A 473 12.89 -17.57 5.38
C GLU A 473 11.48 -17.92 4.90
N VAL A 474 10.80 -18.86 5.55
CA VAL A 474 9.40 -19.21 5.29
C VAL A 474 8.54 -18.76 6.47
N LYS A 475 7.54 -17.92 6.22
CA LYS A 475 6.67 -17.34 7.26
C LYS A 475 5.20 -17.59 6.95
N ALA A 476 4.40 -17.92 7.98
CA ALA A 476 2.95 -17.96 7.89
C ALA A 476 2.35 -16.69 8.49
N LEU A 477 1.69 -15.89 7.67
CA LEU A 477 1.11 -14.61 8.05
C LEU A 477 -0.40 -14.76 8.30
N ASN A 478 -0.76 -15.09 9.52
CA ASN A 478 -2.15 -15.24 9.95
C ASN A 478 -2.39 -14.62 11.33
N GLY A 479 -3.64 -14.60 11.80
CA GLY A 479 -3.99 -13.98 13.08
C GLY A 479 -3.55 -14.75 14.33
N ALA A 480 -3.02 -15.96 14.18
CA ALA A 480 -2.60 -16.82 15.29
C ALA A 480 -1.08 -16.94 15.40
N THR A 481 -0.33 -16.56 14.39
CA THR A 481 1.13 -16.62 14.39
C THR A 481 1.74 -15.30 14.87
N THR A 482 2.91 -15.42 15.53
CA THR A 482 3.77 -14.28 15.88
C THR A 482 4.68 -13.87 14.71
N ASP A 483 4.58 -14.58 13.57
CA ASP A 483 5.38 -14.27 12.39
C ASP A 483 5.04 -12.87 11.86
N VAL A 484 6.04 -12.00 11.78
CA VAL A 484 5.96 -10.65 11.26
C VAL A 484 6.97 -10.49 10.13
N LEU A 485 6.64 -9.66 9.16
CA LEU A 485 7.60 -9.29 8.10
C LEU A 485 8.50 -8.17 8.62
N ALA A 486 9.78 -8.48 8.75
CA ALA A 486 10.79 -7.61 9.36
C ALA A 486 11.52 -6.73 8.33
N TYR A 487 10.80 -6.13 7.37
CA TYR A 487 11.43 -5.30 6.32
C TYR A 487 12.22 -4.12 6.90
N ASP A 488 11.71 -3.48 7.95
CA ASP A 488 12.38 -2.34 8.59
C ASP A 488 13.71 -2.72 9.25
N ASP A 489 13.83 -3.97 9.74
CA ASP A 489 15.03 -4.48 10.39
C ASP A 489 16.12 -4.88 9.38
N HIS A 490 15.75 -5.06 8.09
CA HIS A 490 16.62 -5.54 7.02
C HIS A 490 16.81 -4.52 5.87
N GLN A 491 16.79 -3.23 6.16
CA GLN A 491 16.92 -2.19 5.13
C GLN A 491 18.30 -2.16 4.46
N GLU A 492 19.35 -2.61 5.16
CA GLU A 492 20.73 -2.57 4.65
C GLU A 492 21.11 -3.84 3.88
N ASP A 493 20.59 -5.00 4.27
CA ASP A 493 20.99 -6.32 3.72
C ASP A 493 19.92 -7.03 2.89
N GLY A 494 18.68 -6.49 2.87
CA GLY A 494 17.52 -7.05 2.19
C GLY A 494 16.91 -8.25 2.89
N TYR A 495 15.59 -8.30 3.01
CA TYR A 495 14.81 -9.40 3.59
C TYR A 495 14.29 -10.33 2.50
N TYR A 496 14.52 -11.64 2.66
CA TYR A 496 14.17 -12.67 1.68
C TYR A 496 13.15 -13.62 2.29
N VAL A 497 11.91 -13.61 1.81
CA VAL A 497 10.82 -14.33 2.46
C VAL A 497 9.85 -15.01 1.51
N ILE A 498 9.49 -16.26 1.83
CA ILE A 498 8.33 -16.95 1.28
C ILE A 498 7.18 -16.75 2.27
N ALA A 499 6.24 -15.88 1.91
CA ALA A 499 5.11 -15.50 2.74
C ALA A 499 3.88 -16.35 2.41
N ILE A 500 3.41 -17.14 3.36
CA ILE A 500 2.21 -17.97 3.22
C ILE A 500 1.09 -17.30 4.01
N GLY A 501 -0.07 -17.08 3.39
CA GLY A 501 -1.17 -16.45 4.10
C GLY A 501 -2.51 -16.51 3.37
N GLY A 502 -3.50 -15.92 3.99
CA GLY A 502 -4.87 -15.86 3.53
C GLY A 502 -5.40 -14.42 3.48
N ASP A 503 -6.57 -14.20 4.11
CA ASP A 503 -7.25 -12.90 4.12
C ASP A 503 -6.40 -11.75 4.68
N LYS A 504 -5.48 -12.04 5.60
CA LYS A 504 -4.54 -11.03 6.13
C LYS A 504 -3.61 -10.46 5.04
N LEU A 505 -3.20 -11.30 4.08
CA LEU A 505 -2.39 -10.86 2.92
C LEU A 505 -3.20 -10.14 1.84
N SER A 506 -4.50 -10.37 1.78
CA SER A 506 -5.37 -9.72 0.78
C SER A 506 -5.62 -8.24 1.09
N ARG A 507 -5.47 -7.81 2.35
CA ARG A 507 -5.75 -6.43 2.76
C ARG A 507 -4.64 -5.89 3.65
N GLY A 508 -4.03 -4.82 3.23
CA GLY A 508 -3.23 -3.94 4.05
C GLY A 508 -1.83 -4.36 4.43
N LEU A 509 -1.38 -5.56 4.08
CA LEU A 509 0.01 -5.92 4.25
C LEU A 509 0.77 -5.68 2.95
N THR A 510 1.79 -4.84 2.99
CA THR A 510 2.68 -4.63 1.84
C THR A 510 3.71 -5.76 1.80
N LEU A 511 3.82 -6.42 0.65
CA LEU A 511 4.91 -7.35 0.37
C LEU A 511 5.97 -6.61 -0.45
N GLU A 512 7.02 -6.17 0.24
CA GLU A 512 8.12 -5.47 -0.43
C GLU A 512 8.97 -6.46 -1.22
N GLY A 513 9.35 -6.07 -2.43
CA GLY A 513 10.15 -6.94 -3.28
C GLY A 513 9.43 -8.19 -3.78
N LEU A 514 8.09 -8.17 -3.92
CA LEU A 514 7.33 -9.31 -4.42
C LEU A 514 7.68 -9.60 -5.88
N THR A 515 8.26 -10.78 -6.13
CA THR A 515 8.67 -11.25 -7.46
C THR A 515 7.81 -12.41 -7.94
N ILE A 516 7.47 -13.35 -7.07
CA ILE A 516 6.68 -14.54 -7.42
C ILE A 516 5.41 -14.60 -6.58
N SER A 517 4.29 -14.89 -7.25
CA SER A 517 2.99 -15.13 -6.59
C SER A 517 2.39 -16.44 -7.05
N TYR A 518 2.19 -17.37 -6.13
CA TYR A 518 1.45 -18.59 -6.35
C TYR A 518 0.07 -18.47 -5.70
N PHE A 519 -0.97 -18.35 -6.55
CA PHE A 519 -2.29 -17.93 -6.11
C PHE A 519 -3.38 -18.85 -6.65
N LEU A 520 -4.13 -19.54 -5.77
CA LEU A 520 -5.18 -20.49 -6.15
C LEU A 520 -6.59 -20.07 -5.69
N ARG A 521 -6.70 -18.97 -4.97
CA ARG A 521 -7.98 -18.58 -4.40
C ARG A 521 -8.93 -17.95 -5.41
N ALA A 522 -10.07 -18.58 -5.64
CA ALA A 522 -11.16 -17.97 -6.39
C ALA A 522 -11.86 -16.89 -5.56
N SER A 523 -12.18 -15.75 -6.18
CA SER A 523 -13.04 -14.72 -5.63
C SER A 523 -14.30 -14.57 -6.50
N LYS A 524 -15.46 -14.42 -5.86
CA LYS A 524 -16.71 -14.13 -6.55
C LYS A 524 -16.90 -12.63 -6.81
N MET A 525 -16.14 -11.79 -6.10
CA MET A 525 -16.22 -10.34 -6.21
C MET A 525 -14.95 -9.78 -6.82
N TYR A 526 -15.11 -8.95 -7.83
CA TYR A 526 -14.01 -8.27 -8.51
C TYR A 526 -13.15 -7.44 -7.55
N ASP A 527 -13.78 -6.67 -6.66
CA ASP A 527 -13.10 -5.85 -5.66
C ASP A 527 -12.17 -6.66 -4.78
N THR A 528 -12.67 -7.83 -4.32
CA THR A 528 -11.86 -8.73 -3.50
C THR A 528 -10.67 -9.28 -4.28
N LEU A 529 -10.86 -9.64 -5.56
CA LEU A 529 -9.79 -10.11 -6.42
C LEU A 529 -8.73 -9.02 -6.61
N MET A 530 -9.14 -7.80 -6.91
CA MET A 530 -8.25 -6.66 -7.09
C MET A 530 -7.44 -6.35 -5.82
N GLN A 531 -8.08 -6.41 -4.65
CA GLN A 531 -7.39 -6.21 -3.37
C GLN A 531 -6.41 -7.34 -3.02
N MET A 532 -6.66 -8.56 -3.50
CA MET A 532 -5.75 -9.69 -3.35
C MET A 532 -4.55 -9.63 -4.30
N GLY A 533 -4.65 -8.88 -5.40
CA GLY A 533 -3.63 -8.74 -6.44
C GLY A 533 -2.39 -7.99 -5.94
N ARG A 534 -1.65 -8.59 -5.03
CA ARG A 534 -0.41 -8.00 -4.47
C ARG A 534 0.75 -7.94 -5.47
N TRP A 535 0.65 -8.64 -6.57
CA TRP A 535 1.57 -8.54 -7.70
C TRP A 535 1.44 -7.23 -8.47
N PHE A 536 0.28 -6.55 -8.43
CA PHE A 536 0.17 -5.19 -8.94
C PHE A 536 1.01 -4.23 -8.11
N GLY A 537 1.56 -3.20 -8.73
CA GLY A 537 2.29 -2.18 -8.01
C GLY A 537 3.43 -1.56 -8.81
N TYR A 538 4.09 -0.61 -8.18
CA TYR A 538 5.28 0.03 -8.74
C TYR A 538 6.47 -0.94 -8.66
N ARG A 539 6.95 -1.38 -9.81
CA ARG A 539 7.98 -2.43 -9.94
C ARG A 539 9.14 -1.98 -10.86
N PRO A 540 9.86 -0.90 -10.53
CA PRO A 540 10.99 -0.46 -11.35
C PRO A 540 12.11 -1.50 -11.32
N GLY A 541 12.61 -1.88 -12.51
CA GLY A 541 13.70 -2.85 -12.64
C GLY A 541 13.31 -4.32 -12.41
N TYR A 542 12.01 -4.63 -12.31
CA TYR A 542 11.50 -6.00 -12.26
C TYR A 542 11.21 -6.47 -13.68
N VAL A 543 12.12 -7.23 -14.25
CA VAL A 543 12.01 -7.79 -15.61
C VAL A 543 11.83 -9.31 -15.63
N ASP A 544 11.91 -9.96 -14.47
CA ASP A 544 11.77 -11.41 -14.28
C ASP A 544 10.72 -11.69 -13.18
N VAL A 545 9.50 -11.20 -13.34
CA VAL A 545 8.41 -11.37 -12.36
C VAL A 545 7.43 -12.43 -12.83
#